data_d3c1a4f1d815e98771304cb9200f894c
#
_entry.id   d3c1a4f1d815e98771304cb9200f894c
#
_cell.length_a   1.000
_cell.length_b   1.000
_cell.length_c   1.000
_cell.angle_alpha   90.00
_cell.angle_beta   90.00
_cell.angle_gamma   90.00
#
_symmetry.space_group_name_H-M   'P 1'
#
loop_
_entity.id
_entity.type
_entity.pdbx_description
1 polymer ?
#
loop_
_entity_poly.entity_id
_entity_poly.type
_entity_poly.pdbx_seq_one_letter_code
_entity_poly.pdbx_strand_id
1 'polypeptide(L)'
;MKIIFTAIISIFLAGSGCAQKKTEKFAVSKTDAEWKKQLTEDQYRVTRKHGTEAPFTGKYLNNHEKGIYKCVGCGQAVFSSETKFESGTGWPSFWQPVKKENVGETRDNSFGMERVEVHCSRCGGHLGHIFNDGPKPTGLRYCINSASLTFEKN
;
A
#
# COMPACT_ATOMS: atom_id res chain seq x y z
N MET A 1 71.85 22.11 -13.01
CA MET A 1 70.64 21.87 -13.76
C MET A 1 69.68 21.14 -12.77
N LYS A 2 68.74 21.89 -12.12
CA LYS A 2 67.81 21.35 -11.09
C LYS A 2 66.47 21.15 -11.75
N ILE A 3 66.04 19.90 -11.79
CA ILE A 3 64.73 19.48 -12.34
C ILE A 3 63.73 19.54 -11.19
N ILE A 4 62.73 20.44 -11.30
CA ILE A 4 61.62 20.57 -10.34
C ILE A 4 60.50 19.68 -10.85
N PHE A 5 60.16 18.59 -10.09
CA PHE A 5 58.98 17.78 -10.34
C PHE A 5 57.77 18.45 -9.67
N THR A 6 56.84 18.93 -10.49
CA THR A 6 55.55 19.47 -10.00
C THR A 6 54.55 18.31 -9.92
N ALA A 7 54.18 17.90 -8.71
CA ALA A 7 53.15 16.92 -8.47
C ALA A 7 51.77 17.55 -8.63
N ILE A 8 51.00 17.11 -9.59
CA ILE A 8 49.60 17.47 -9.79
C ILE A 8 48.75 16.60 -8.91
N ILE A 9 48.17 17.15 -7.84
CA ILE A 9 47.19 16.47 -6.97
C ILE A 9 45.85 16.64 -7.61
N SER A 10 45.31 15.56 -8.19
CA SER A 10 43.94 15.49 -8.69
C SER A 10 42.98 15.23 -7.53
N ILE A 11 42.22 16.26 -7.15
CA ILE A 11 41.15 16.12 -6.14
C ILE A 11 39.92 15.49 -6.80
N PHE A 12 39.67 14.22 -6.49
CA PHE A 12 38.42 13.57 -6.84
C PHE A 12 37.31 14.07 -5.89
N LEU A 13 36.43 14.94 -6.36
CA LEU A 13 35.16 15.24 -5.68
C LEU A 13 34.21 14.04 -5.86
N ALA A 14 34.09 13.24 -4.83
CA ALA A 14 33.04 12.24 -4.74
C ALA A 14 31.70 12.95 -4.50
N GLY A 15 30.94 13.17 -5.56
CA GLY A 15 29.57 13.67 -5.48
C GLY A 15 28.67 12.63 -4.82
N SER A 16 28.29 12.85 -3.54
CA SER A 16 27.26 12.08 -2.85
C SER A 16 25.92 12.36 -3.53
N GLY A 17 25.54 11.51 -4.48
CA GLY A 17 24.22 11.51 -5.09
C GLY A 17 23.17 11.14 -4.04
N CYS A 18 22.52 12.14 -3.45
CA CYS A 18 21.34 11.95 -2.63
C CYS A 18 20.22 11.44 -3.56
N ALA A 19 19.90 10.14 -3.52
CA ALA A 19 18.79 9.57 -4.26
C ALA A 19 17.50 10.21 -3.73
N GLN A 20 16.98 11.20 -4.44
CA GLN A 20 15.67 11.80 -4.14
C GLN A 20 14.60 10.72 -4.29
N LYS A 21 14.01 10.31 -3.16
CA LYS A 21 12.82 9.46 -3.12
C LYS A 21 11.73 10.17 -3.92
N LYS A 22 11.38 9.63 -5.09
CA LYS A 22 10.30 10.16 -5.93
C LYS A 22 9.02 10.14 -5.10
N THR A 23 8.54 11.30 -4.65
CA THR A 23 7.24 11.41 -3.98
C THR A 23 6.16 11.17 -5.03
N GLU A 24 5.48 10.04 -4.96
CA GLU A 24 4.29 9.80 -5.77
C GLU A 24 3.25 10.90 -5.49
N LYS A 25 2.82 11.58 -6.55
CA LYS A 25 1.75 12.56 -6.46
C LYS A 25 0.42 11.85 -6.65
N PHE A 26 -0.35 11.69 -5.58
CA PHE A 26 -1.70 11.15 -5.64
C PHE A 26 -2.71 12.22 -6.05
N ALA A 27 -3.74 11.82 -6.83
CA ALA A 27 -4.80 12.71 -7.29
C ALA A 27 -5.64 13.28 -6.13
N VAL A 28 -5.76 12.54 -5.02
CA VAL A 28 -6.39 13.00 -3.78
C VAL A 28 -5.30 13.11 -2.71
N SER A 29 -4.95 14.34 -2.38
CA SER A 29 -4.00 14.65 -1.31
C SER A 29 -4.67 15.56 -0.30
N LYS A 30 -4.49 15.27 0.99
CA LYS A 30 -5.00 16.04 2.13
C LYS A 30 -3.91 16.15 3.19
N THR A 31 -4.02 17.17 4.02
CA THR A 31 -3.19 17.31 5.21
C THR A 31 -3.49 16.23 6.23
N ASP A 32 -2.55 15.98 7.14
CA ASP A 32 -2.72 15.01 8.22
C ASP A 32 -3.96 15.33 9.10
N ALA A 33 -4.19 16.62 9.34
CA ALA A 33 -5.36 17.09 10.11
C ALA A 33 -6.69 16.80 9.40
N GLU A 34 -6.76 16.99 8.09
CA GLU A 34 -7.96 16.70 7.29
C GLU A 34 -8.25 15.19 7.25
N TRP A 35 -7.20 14.35 7.12
CA TRP A 35 -7.38 12.91 7.21
C TRP A 35 -7.89 12.46 8.57
N LYS A 36 -7.35 13.00 9.67
CA LYS A 36 -7.83 12.71 11.03
C LYS A 36 -9.27 13.15 11.26
N LYS A 37 -9.70 14.25 10.66
CA LYS A 37 -11.09 14.72 10.75
C LYS A 37 -12.07 13.82 9.98
N GLN A 38 -11.60 13.20 8.87
CA GLN A 38 -12.44 12.38 7.99
C GLN A 38 -12.54 10.93 8.44
N LEU A 39 -11.45 10.38 8.96
CA LEU A 39 -11.28 8.95 9.27
C LEU A 39 -11.44 8.71 10.77
N THR A 40 -11.94 7.53 11.15
CA THR A 40 -11.83 7.08 12.54
C THR A 40 -10.36 6.87 12.90
N GLU A 41 -10.06 6.75 14.19
CA GLU A 41 -8.69 6.52 14.67
C GLU A 41 -8.06 5.26 14.02
N ASP A 42 -8.80 4.14 13.99
CA ASP A 42 -8.32 2.90 13.37
C ASP A 42 -8.16 3.04 11.85
N GLN A 43 -9.10 3.66 11.16
CA GLN A 43 -8.99 3.91 9.73
C GLN A 43 -7.77 4.79 9.41
N TYR A 44 -7.55 5.84 10.20
CA TYR A 44 -6.38 6.70 10.04
C TYR A 44 -5.07 5.94 10.33
N ARG A 45 -5.01 5.19 11.44
CA ARG A 45 -3.85 4.37 11.80
C ARG A 45 -3.50 3.38 10.70
N VAL A 46 -4.48 2.69 10.16
CA VAL A 46 -4.27 1.72 9.08
C VAL A 46 -3.87 2.42 7.78
N THR A 47 -4.68 3.37 7.29
CA THR A 47 -4.50 3.91 5.93
C THR A 47 -3.39 4.96 5.82
N ARG A 48 -3.05 5.68 6.90
CA ARG A 48 -2.09 6.80 6.87
C ARG A 48 -0.82 6.55 7.67
N LYS A 49 -0.82 5.57 8.58
CA LYS A 49 0.35 5.20 9.39
C LYS A 49 0.79 3.75 9.13
N HIS A 50 0.32 3.13 8.03
CA HIS A 50 0.66 1.76 7.62
C HIS A 50 0.43 0.72 8.73
N GLY A 51 -0.62 0.93 9.55
CA GLY A 51 -1.01 -0.01 10.60
C GLY A 51 -1.69 -1.25 10.02
N THR A 52 -1.78 -2.28 10.83
CA THR A 52 -2.55 -3.49 10.54
C THR A 52 -3.59 -3.70 11.62
N GLU A 53 -4.84 -4.02 11.26
CA GLU A 53 -5.86 -4.43 12.22
C GLU A 53 -5.55 -5.83 12.78
N ALA A 54 -6.07 -6.16 13.96
CA ALA A 54 -5.89 -7.49 14.53
C ALA A 54 -6.57 -8.56 13.63
N PRO A 55 -5.96 -9.76 13.50
CA PRO A 55 -6.57 -10.82 12.70
C PRO A 55 -7.91 -11.25 13.29
N PHE A 56 -8.84 -11.65 12.44
CA PHE A 56 -10.20 -12.11 12.77
C PHE A 56 -11.13 -11.05 13.40
N THR A 57 -10.74 -9.78 13.43
CA THR A 57 -11.58 -8.69 13.98
C THR A 57 -12.19 -7.78 12.92
N GLY A 58 -11.75 -7.89 11.69
CA GLY A 58 -12.14 -7.00 10.61
C GLY A 58 -13.60 -7.15 10.19
N LYS A 59 -14.31 -6.02 10.08
CA LYS A 59 -15.75 -5.95 9.72
C LYS A 59 -16.11 -6.74 8.46
N TYR A 60 -15.20 -6.82 7.48
CA TYR A 60 -15.48 -7.42 6.18
C TYR A 60 -14.88 -8.81 6.01
N LEU A 61 -14.29 -9.39 7.06
CA LEU A 61 -13.76 -10.75 7.01
C LEU A 61 -14.84 -11.72 6.53
N ASN A 62 -15.97 -11.78 7.24
CA ASN A 62 -17.07 -12.68 6.98
C ASN A 62 -18.19 -12.04 6.13
N ASN A 63 -17.88 -11.01 5.35
CA ASN A 63 -18.86 -10.40 4.47
C ASN A 63 -18.95 -11.18 3.15
N HIS A 64 -20.11 -11.78 2.88
CA HIS A 64 -20.42 -12.57 1.67
C HIS A 64 -21.43 -11.87 0.75
N GLU A 65 -21.82 -10.62 1.07
CA GLU A 65 -22.76 -9.87 0.25
C GLU A 65 -22.11 -9.50 -1.09
N LYS A 66 -22.93 -9.44 -2.15
CA LYS A 66 -22.49 -8.97 -3.48
C LYS A 66 -22.35 -7.47 -3.48
N GLY A 67 -21.19 -6.98 -3.92
CA GLY A 67 -20.91 -5.55 -3.95
C GLY A 67 -19.44 -5.21 -4.17
N ILE A 68 -19.16 -3.93 -4.01
CA ILE A 68 -17.84 -3.33 -4.27
C ILE A 68 -17.23 -2.82 -2.96
N TYR A 69 -15.99 -3.18 -2.73
CA TYR A 69 -15.15 -2.63 -1.67
C TYR A 69 -14.42 -1.39 -2.20
N LYS A 70 -14.59 -0.28 -1.51
CA LYS A 70 -14.00 1.01 -1.86
C LYS A 70 -12.97 1.45 -0.82
N CYS A 71 -11.97 2.21 -1.25
CA CYS A 71 -11.02 2.84 -0.34
C CYS A 71 -11.75 3.81 0.60
N VAL A 72 -11.61 3.63 1.91
CA VAL A 72 -12.27 4.47 2.93
C VAL A 72 -11.84 5.95 2.84
N GLY A 73 -10.62 6.21 2.36
CA GLY A 73 -10.08 7.56 2.26
C GLY A 73 -10.68 8.37 1.09
N CYS A 74 -10.88 7.77 -0.07
CA CYS A 74 -11.25 8.52 -1.28
C CYS A 74 -12.41 7.93 -2.09
N GLY A 75 -12.99 6.82 -1.65
CA GLY A 75 -14.14 6.19 -2.32
C GLY A 75 -13.80 5.46 -3.63
N GLN A 76 -12.52 5.31 -4.00
CA GLN A 76 -12.13 4.55 -5.18
C GLN A 76 -12.51 3.08 -5.02
N ALA A 77 -13.19 2.48 -6.02
CA ALA A 77 -13.45 1.05 -6.06
C ALA A 77 -12.11 0.28 -6.17
N VAL A 78 -11.83 -0.61 -5.22
CA VAL A 78 -10.55 -1.33 -5.18
C VAL A 78 -10.72 -2.83 -5.35
N PHE A 79 -11.75 -3.43 -4.73
CA PHE A 79 -12.02 -4.87 -4.84
C PHE A 79 -13.51 -5.15 -5.04
N SER A 80 -13.82 -6.35 -5.57
CA SER A 80 -15.18 -6.87 -5.75
C SER A 80 -15.40 -8.10 -4.90
N SER A 81 -16.64 -8.30 -4.43
CA SER A 81 -17.05 -9.55 -3.78
C SER A 81 -16.86 -10.79 -4.68
N GLU A 82 -16.85 -10.61 -5.99
CA GLU A 82 -16.62 -11.71 -6.94
C GLU A 82 -15.20 -12.30 -6.87
N THR A 83 -14.26 -11.49 -6.41
CA THR A 83 -12.85 -11.92 -6.29
C THR A 83 -12.44 -12.21 -4.84
N LYS A 84 -13.37 -12.04 -3.88
CA LYS A 84 -13.16 -12.35 -2.48
C LYS A 84 -13.15 -13.86 -2.26
N PHE A 85 -12.25 -14.34 -1.39
CA PHE A 85 -12.18 -15.75 -0.99
C PHE A 85 -11.75 -15.89 0.47
N GLU A 86 -12.04 -17.06 1.05
CA GLU A 86 -11.65 -17.40 2.42
C GLU A 86 -10.22 -17.92 2.45
N SER A 87 -9.30 -17.10 2.93
CA SER A 87 -7.88 -17.46 3.03
C SER A 87 -7.49 -18.11 4.36
N GLY A 88 -8.34 -18.00 5.38
CA GLY A 88 -8.03 -18.46 6.74
C GLY A 88 -7.02 -17.59 7.50
N THR A 89 -6.53 -16.51 6.92
CA THR A 89 -5.46 -15.67 7.51
C THR A 89 -5.96 -14.65 8.53
N GLY A 90 -7.29 -14.43 8.61
CA GLY A 90 -7.90 -13.47 9.53
C GLY A 90 -8.16 -12.08 8.94
N TRP A 91 -7.92 -11.89 7.66
CA TRP A 91 -8.22 -10.64 6.93
C TRP A 91 -8.98 -10.92 5.64
N PRO A 92 -9.84 -9.98 5.16
CA PRO A 92 -10.45 -10.06 3.84
C PRO A 92 -9.40 -10.29 2.76
N SER A 93 -9.62 -11.30 1.93
CA SER A 93 -8.66 -11.70 0.90
C SER A 93 -9.31 -11.72 -0.47
N PHE A 94 -8.60 -11.20 -1.47
CA PHE A 94 -9.05 -11.10 -2.86
C PHE A 94 -7.95 -11.64 -3.79
N TRP A 95 -8.32 -12.28 -4.90
CA TRP A 95 -7.33 -12.78 -5.85
C TRP A 95 -6.99 -11.79 -6.97
N GLN A 96 -7.78 -10.70 -7.11
CA GLN A 96 -7.45 -9.55 -7.97
C GLN A 96 -8.24 -8.30 -7.55
N PRO A 97 -7.75 -7.06 -7.86
CA PRO A 97 -8.52 -5.83 -7.73
C PRO A 97 -9.60 -5.71 -8.83
N VAL A 98 -10.55 -4.77 -8.68
CA VAL A 98 -11.56 -4.43 -9.71
C VAL A 98 -10.88 -4.02 -11.01
N LYS A 99 -9.83 -3.20 -10.90
CA LYS A 99 -8.93 -2.79 -11.98
C LYS A 99 -7.52 -2.70 -11.42
N LYS A 100 -6.53 -3.19 -12.18
CA LYS A 100 -5.13 -3.18 -11.73
C LYS A 100 -4.64 -1.76 -11.42
N GLU A 101 -5.06 -0.77 -12.22
CA GLU A 101 -4.70 0.63 -12.04
C GLU A 101 -5.33 1.30 -10.81
N ASN A 102 -6.31 0.69 -10.14
CA ASN A 102 -6.93 1.23 -8.93
C ASN A 102 -6.12 0.98 -7.66
N VAL A 103 -5.12 0.14 -7.74
CA VAL A 103 -4.17 -0.13 -6.66
C VAL A 103 -2.75 0.13 -7.13
N GLY A 104 -1.90 0.60 -6.22
CA GLY A 104 -0.46 0.70 -6.41
C GLY A 104 0.24 -0.32 -5.51
N GLU A 105 1.45 -0.67 -5.88
CA GLU A 105 2.30 -1.62 -5.18
C GLU A 105 3.63 -0.97 -4.82
N THR A 106 4.08 -1.14 -3.58
CA THR A 106 5.36 -0.60 -3.10
C THR A 106 6.09 -1.67 -2.29
N ARG A 107 7.40 -1.78 -2.48
CA ARG A 107 8.21 -2.70 -1.66
C ARG A 107 8.21 -2.23 -0.19
N ASP A 108 7.88 -3.13 0.71
CA ASP A 108 7.88 -2.93 2.16
C ASP A 108 8.93 -3.84 2.80
N ASN A 109 10.00 -3.23 3.31
CA ASN A 109 11.09 -3.92 4.01
C ASN A 109 11.01 -3.70 5.53
N SER A 110 9.86 -3.29 6.06
CA SER A 110 9.68 -3.10 7.50
C SER A 110 9.69 -4.43 8.26
N PHE A 111 9.99 -4.36 9.54
CA PHE A 111 10.00 -5.52 10.47
C PHE A 111 10.91 -6.68 10.05
N GLY A 112 11.95 -6.43 9.25
CA GLY A 112 12.86 -7.48 8.78
C GLY A 112 12.26 -8.47 7.75
N MET A 113 11.11 -8.14 7.19
CA MET A 113 10.42 -8.92 6.15
C MET A 113 10.46 -8.18 4.82
N GLU A 114 10.59 -8.93 3.72
CA GLU A 114 10.38 -8.38 2.38
C GLU A 114 8.96 -8.71 1.91
N ARG A 115 8.13 -7.67 1.79
CA ARG A 115 6.73 -7.78 1.35
C ARG A 115 6.44 -6.76 0.25
N VAL A 116 5.29 -6.92 -0.39
CA VAL A 116 4.75 -5.92 -1.30
C VAL A 116 3.50 -5.30 -0.66
N GLU A 117 3.59 -4.02 -0.30
CA GLU A 117 2.47 -3.22 0.15
C GLU A 117 1.52 -2.97 -1.01
N VAL A 118 0.22 -3.00 -0.72
CA VAL A 118 -0.86 -2.56 -1.62
C VAL A 118 -1.48 -1.29 -1.05
N HIS A 119 -1.55 -0.25 -1.87
CA HIS A 119 -2.17 1.02 -1.52
C HIS A 119 -3.17 1.49 -2.58
N CYS A 120 -4.09 2.38 -2.21
CA CYS A 120 -4.99 3.00 -3.18
C CYS A 120 -4.21 3.92 -4.12
N SER A 121 -4.27 3.69 -5.43
CA SER A 121 -3.54 4.49 -6.42
C SER A 121 -4.00 5.96 -6.48
N ARG A 122 -5.22 6.28 -6.01
CA ARG A 122 -5.79 7.62 -6.05
C ARG A 122 -5.38 8.51 -4.89
N CYS A 123 -5.22 7.95 -3.68
CA CYS A 123 -4.93 8.74 -2.47
C CYS A 123 -3.73 8.24 -1.65
N GLY A 124 -3.06 7.17 -2.09
CA GLY A 124 -1.95 6.57 -1.38
C GLY A 124 -2.30 5.93 -0.04
N GLY A 125 -3.60 5.69 0.23
CA GLY A 125 -4.03 5.04 1.47
C GLY A 125 -3.58 3.58 1.51
N HIS A 126 -2.85 3.18 2.58
CA HIS A 126 -2.47 1.79 2.79
C HIS A 126 -3.72 0.90 2.84
N LEU A 127 -3.72 -0.20 2.09
CA LEU A 127 -4.81 -1.18 2.07
C LEU A 127 -4.40 -2.49 2.76
N GLY A 128 -3.19 -2.96 2.52
CA GLY A 128 -2.68 -4.22 2.99
C GLY A 128 -1.45 -4.67 2.23
N HIS A 129 -1.31 -5.98 2.01
CA HIS A 129 -0.17 -6.57 1.31
C HIS A 129 -0.62 -7.64 0.30
N ILE A 130 0.24 -7.92 -0.68
CA ILE A 130 0.04 -8.98 -1.67
C ILE A 130 1.01 -10.12 -1.42
N PHE A 131 0.53 -11.35 -1.64
CA PHE A 131 1.26 -12.61 -1.47
C PHE A 131 1.05 -13.52 -2.68
N ASN A 132 1.95 -14.49 -2.90
CA ASN A 132 1.93 -15.44 -4.03
C ASN A 132 1.32 -16.80 -3.63
N ASP A 133 0.43 -16.80 -2.65
CA ASP A 133 -0.23 -17.98 -2.10
C ASP A 133 -1.76 -17.96 -2.30
N GLY A 134 -2.22 -17.23 -3.29
CA GLY A 134 -3.63 -17.11 -3.66
C GLY A 134 -4.12 -18.23 -4.58
N PRO A 135 -5.44 -18.26 -4.85
CA PRO A 135 -6.04 -19.24 -5.75
C PRO A 135 -5.80 -18.91 -7.23
N LYS A 136 -6.05 -19.88 -8.10
CA LYS A 136 -6.19 -19.60 -9.53
C LYS A 136 -7.35 -18.61 -9.76
N PRO A 137 -7.31 -17.76 -10.83
CA PRO A 137 -6.37 -17.82 -11.95
C PRO A 137 -5.05 -17.08 -11.73
N THR A 138 -4.94 -16.21 -10.72
CA THR A 138 -3.77 -15.33 -10.58
C THR A 138 -2.66 -15.93 -9.72
N GLY A 139 -2.98 -16.79 -8.77
CA GLY A 139 -2.04 -17.24 -7.74
C GLY A 139 -1.75 -16.15 -6.68
N LEU A 140 -2.41 -14.99 -6.77
CA LEU A 140 -2.19 -13.86 -5.87
C LEU A 140 -3.24 -13.79 -4.77
N ARG A 141 -2.81 -13.37 -3.59
CA ARG A 141 -3.68 -13.04 -2.46
C ARG A 141 -3.41 -11.60 -2.02
N TYR A 142 -4.38 -10.74 -2.25
CA TYR A 142 -4.46 -9.40 -1.71
C TYR A 142 -5.07 -9.50 -0.30
N CYS A 143 -4.24 -9.42 0.73
CA CYS A 143 -4.63 -9.48 2.14
C CYS A 143 -4.88 -8.06 2.63
N ILE A 144 -6.14 -7.70 2.85
CA ILE A 144 -6.58 -6.31 2.96
C ILE A 144 -7.21 -6.04 4.32
N ASN A 145 -6.86 -4.91 4.94
CA ASN A 145 -7.47 -4.48 6.19
C ASN A 145 -8.93 -4.03 5.97
N SER A 146 -9.86 -4.53 6.74
CA SER A 146 -11.25 -4.06 6.71
C SER A 146 -11.35 -2.56 7.04
N ALA A 147 -10.51 -2.07 7.95
CA ALA A 147 -10.46 -0.66 8.34
C ALA A 147 -10.08 0.26 7.18
N SER A 148 -9.41 -0.24 6.13
CA SER A 148 -9.07 0.53 4.93
C SER A 148 -10.20 0.61 3.90
N LEU A 149 -11.31 -0.09 4.15
CA LEU A 149 -12.39 -0.27 3.18
C LEU A 149 -13.73 0.30 3.68
N THR A 150 -14.58 0.65 2.71
CA THR A 150 -16.03 0.71 2.82
C THR A 150 -16.64 -0.30 1.85
N PHE A 151 -17.88 -0.71 2.09
CA PHE A 151 -18.59 -1.65 1.22
C PHE A 151 -19.88 -1.02 0.70
N GLU A 152 -20.09 -1.13 -0.61
CA GLU A 152 -21.30 -0.73 -1.29
C GLU A 152 -21.95 -1.98 -1.89
N LYS A 153 -23.16 -2.30 -1.43
CA LYS A 153 -23.94 -3.43 -1.93
C LYS A 153 -24.49 -3.10 -3.33
N ASN A 154 -24.49 -4.08 -4.22
CA ASN A 154 -25.09 -3.96 -5.55
C ASN A 154 -26.62 -3.87 -5.46
#